data_9a97756674b709c620363df5dd461df5
#
_entry.id   9a97756674b709c620363df5dd461df5
#
_cell.length_a   1.000
_cell.length_b   1.000
_cell.length_c   1.000
_cell.angle_alpha   90.00
_cell.angle_beta   90.00
_cell.angle_gamma   90.00
#
_symmetry.space_group_name_H-M   'P 1'
#
loop_
_entity.id
_entity.type
_entity.pdbx_description
1 polymer ?
#
loop_
_entity_poly.entity_id
_entity_poly.type
_entity_poly.pdbx_seq_one_letter_code
_entity_poly.pdbx_strand_id
1 'polypeptide(L)'
;GGGATPWDGILYDQETDAVIFGTGNGAPWPAEVRSPGGGDNLFTASIVSLDAKTGKYKWHYQAVPMDNFDFDNTSPLTTADLTIDGQKKHVVMQIPKNGVFYVIEAGTGKVISAKLAVPSANWLTGFDKDKNWAPILNPDSNFGKTGKGWFVVPFQTHVWYPQSYNPNTGLFYVGIRYATYGMVSEAGAKMGNQLLSINVAKRPEYAPPKLEGAGQWLTAWDPVTQKEVW
;
A
#
# COMPACT_ATOMS: atom_id res chain seq x y z
N GLY A 1 -16.75 -4.36 10.92
CA GLY A 1 -16.19 -3.82 9.69
C GLY A 1 -16.10 -4.88 8.62
N GLY A 2 -15.95 -4.45 7.39
CA GLY A 2 -15.68 -5.29 6.25
C GLY A 2 -14.34 -4.90 5.59
N GLY A 3 -14.00 -5.55 4.48
CA GLY A 3 -12.79 -5.28 3.72
C GLY A 3 -11.73 -6.37 3.85
N ALA A 4 -10.48 -6.01 3.53
CA ALA A 4 -9.33 -6.90 3.47
C ALA A 4 -9.44 -8.05 2.44
N THR A 5 -10.32 -7.94 1.45
CA THR A 5 -10.47 -8.96 0.41
C THR A 5 -9.24 -8.98 -0.50
N PRO A 6 -8.57 -10.12 -0.71
CA PRO A 6 -7.58 -10.27 -1.77
C PRO A 6 -8.33 -10.37 -3.10
N TRP A 7 -8.29 -9.31 -3.92
CA TRP A 7 -9.10 -9.22 -5.13
C TRP A 7 -8.29 -9.11 -6.44
N ASP A 8 -6.96 -9.10 -6.33
CA ASP A 8 -6.03 -9.08 -7.46
C ASP A 8 -4.96 -10.17 -7.27
N GLY A 9 -3.74 -9.95 -7.74
CA GLY A 9 -2.72 -10.96 -7.88
C GLY A 9 -2.43 -11.80 -6.63
N ILE A 10 -2.58 -13.10 -6.77
CA ILE A 10 -2.10 -14.10 -5.81
C ILE A 10 -0.87 -14.75 -6.43
N LEU A 11 0.24 -14.68 -5.72
CA LEU A 11 1.53 -15.21 -6.15
C LEU A 11 1.81 -16.55 -5.45
N TYR A 12 2.19 -17.58 -6.20
CA TYR A 12 2.88 -18.73 -5.64
C TYR A 12 4.39 -18.57 -5.81
N ASP A 13 5.08 -18.55 -4.70
CA ASP A 13 6.54 -18.48 -4.66
C ASP A 13 7.13 -19.88 -4.45
N GLN A 14 7.81 -20.39 -5.48
CA GLN A 14 8.40 -21.73 -5.47
C GLN A 14 9.55 -21.87 -4.48
N GLU A 15 10.36 -20.82 -4.29
CA GLU A 15 11.54 -20.92 -3.44
C GLU A 15 11.19 -21.05 -1.96
N THR A 16 10.14 -20.37 -1.52
CA THR A 16 9.70 -20.42 -0.13
C THR A 16 8.51 -21.37 0.11
N ASP A 17 7.99 -22.01 -0.94
CA ASP A 17 6.75 -22.83 -0.93
C ASP A 17 5.61 -22.07 -0.24
N ALA A 18 5.38 -20.85 -0.69
CA ALA A 18 4.42 -19.93 -0.08
C ALA A 18 3.43 -19.36 -1.09
N VAL A 19 2.21 -19.13 -0.62
CA VAL A 19 1.23 -18.27 -1.31
C VAL A 19 1.33 -16.89 -0.69
N ILE A 20 1.65 -15.88 -1.52
CA ILE A 20 1.81 -14.48 -1.11
C ILE A 20 0.76 -13.64 -1.83
N PHE A 21 0.02 -12.81 -1.10
CA PHE A 21 -1.03 -11.97 -1.67
C PHE A 21 -1.18 -10.67 -0.90
N GLY A 22 -1.71 -9.68 -1.59
CA GLY A 22 -2.11 -8.42 -0.97
C GLY A 22 -3.55 -8.44 -0.50
N THR A 23 -3.85 -7.69 0.54
CA THR A 23 -5.21 -7.51 1.05
C THR A 23 -5.72 -6.10 0.78
N GLY A 24 -7.02 -5.98 0.59
CA GLY A 24 -7.68 -4.73 0.30
C GLY A 24 -7.86 -3.82 1.52
N ASN A 25 -8.43 -2.67 1.24
CA ASN A 25 -8.79 -1.65 2.23
C ASN A 25 -9.82 -2.13 3.26
N GLY A 26 -9.96 -1.37 4.34
CA GLY A 26 -11.08 -1.50 5.28
C GLY A 26 -12.32 -0.73 4.80
N ALA A 27 -13.52 -1.24 5.09
CA ALA A 27 -14.78 -0.57 4.80
C ALA A 27 -15.64 -0.40 6.08
N PRO A 28 -16.28 0.77 6.28
CA PRO A 28 -16.13 2.04 5.53
C PRO A 28 -14.71 2.63 5.64
N TRP A 29 -14.36 3.56 4.74
CA TRP A 29 -13.00 4.13 4.70
C TRP A 29 -12.61 4.85 5.98
N PRO A 30 -13.42 5.75 6.57
CA PRO A 30 -13.03 6.38 7.82
C PRO A 30 -12.86 5.34 8.93
N ALA A 31 -11.63 5.18 9.43
CA ALA A 31 -11.32 4.21 10.48
C ALA A 31 -12.11 4.47 11.76
N GLU A 32 -12.40 5.72 12.08
CA GLU A 32 -13.20 6.11 13.26
C GLU A 32 -14.64 5.55 13.22
N VAL A 33 -15.19 5.38 12.01
CA VAL A 33 -16.50 4.76 11.80
C VAL A 33 -16.40 3.24 11.84
N ARG A 34 -15.36 2.70 11.21
CA ARG A 34 -15.11 1.25 11.10
C ARG A 34 -14.69 0.64 12.42
N SER A 35 -13.84 1.34 13.15
CA SER A 35 -13.13 0.86 14.32
C SER A 35 -13.05 1.93 15.42
N PRO A 36 -14.19 2.31 16.01
CA PRO A 36 -14.24 3.41 16.99
C PRO A 36 -13.38 3.13 18.24
N GLY A 37 -13.04 1.86 18.51
CA GLY A 37 -12.10 1.47 19.56
C GLY A 37 -10.62 1.60 19.18
N GLY A 38 -10.30 2.05 17.95
CA GLY A 38 -8.93 2.13 17.44
C GLY A 38 -8.38 0.80 16.93
N GLY A 39 -7.04 0.72 16.82
CA GLY A 39 -6.31 -0.45 16.33
C GLY A 39 -6.02 -0.38 14.82
N ASP A 40 -5.00 -1.13 14.39
CA ASP A 40 -4.47 -1.06 13.02
C ASP A 40 -5.33 -1.77 11.99
N ASN A 41 -6.39 -2.45 12.40
CA ASN A 41 -7.30 -3.22 11.56
C ASN A 41 -6.57 -4.30 10.72
N LEU A 42 -5.73 -5.10 11.38
CA LEU A 42 -5.12 -6.25 10.71
C LEU A 42 -6.21 -7.23 10.21
N PHE A 43 -6.10 -7.68 8.98
CA PHE A 43 -5.02 -7.53 8.00
C PHE A 43 -5.45 -6.65 6.80
N THR A 44 -6.05 -5.49 6.99
CA THR A 44 -6.31 -4.56 5.88
C THR A 44 -5.00 -4.00 5.34
N ALA A 45 -4.97 -3.64 4.06
CA ALA A 45 -3.84 -2.99 3.38
C ALA A 45 -2.47 -3.64 3.68
N SER A 46 -2.41 -4.96 3.60
CA SER A 46 -1.25 -5.77 3.99
C SER A 46 -0.78 -6.69 2.86
N ILE A 47 0.47 -7.13 2.94
CA ILE A 47 0.99 -8.30 2.22
C ILE A 47 0.99 -9.46 3.23
N VAL A 48 0.44 -10.60 2.83
CA VAL A 48 0.31 -11.80 3.69
C VAL A 48 0.96 -12.98 2.98
N SER A 49 1.70 -13.78 3.72
CA SER A 49 2.28 -15.03 3.25
C SER A 49 1.77 -16.21 4.06
N LEU A 50 1.33 -17.24 3.36
CA LEU A 50 0.87 -18.50 3.92
C LEU A 50 1.69 -19.65 3.35
N ASP A 51 1.83 -20.71 4.13
CA ASP A 51 2.38 -21.97 3.66
C ASP A 51 1.47 -22.57 2.58
N ALA A 52 2.02 -22.88 1.41
CA ALA A 52 1.23 -23.28 0.25
C ALA A 52 0.51 -24.63 0.42
N LYS A 53 1.03 -25.54 1.27
CA LYS A 53 0.45 -26.86 1.49
C LYS A 53 -0.63 -26.89 2.57
N THR A 54 -0.41 -26.08 3.62
CA THR A 54 -1.20 -26.18 4.83
C THR A 54 -2.10 -24.97 5.07
N GLY A 55 -1.88 -23.87 4.34
CA GLY A 55 -2.52 -22.58 4.58
C GLY A 55 -2.12 -21.90 5.88
N LYS A 56 -1.12 -22.44 6.58
CA LYS A 56 -0.65 -21.83 7.84
C LYS A 56 0.02 -20.50 7.57
N TYR A 57 -0.26 -19.55 8.46
CA TYR A 57 0.38 -18.23 8.46
C TYR A 57 1.91 -18.36 8.58
N LYS A 58 2.62 -17.59 7.73
CA LYS A 58 4.08 -17.44 7.77
C LYS A 58 4.45 -16.04 8.27
N TRP A 59 4.04 -15.00 7.55
CA TRP A 59 4.33 -13.61 7.91
C TRP A 59 3.33 -12.64 7.25
N HIS A 60 3.33 -11.41 7.72
CA HIS A 60 2.69 -10.29 7.04
C HIS A 60 3.50 -9.01 7.19
N TYR A 61 3.22 -8.07 6.30
CA TYR A 61 3.63 -6.68 6.42
C TYR A 61 2.43 -5.78 6.15
N GLN A 62 2.04 -4.95 7.11
CA GLN A 62 0.94 -4.00 6.92
C GLN A 62 1.48 -2.70 6.34
N ALA A 63 1.17 -2.44 5.07
CA ALA A 63 1.65 -1.27 4.35
C ALA A 63 0.94 0.03 4.74
N VAL A 64 -0.29 -0.06 5.25
CA VAL A 64 -1.06 1.08 5.75
C VAL A 64 -1.88 0.67 6.97
N PRO A 65 -1.34 0.83 8.19
CA PRO A 65 -2.13 0.67 9.40
C PRO A 65 -3.31 1.62 9.41
N MET A 66 -4.46 1.19 9.93
CA MET A 66 -5.65 2.02 10.08
C MET A 66 -6.02 2.79 8.78
N ASP A 67 -5.95 2.11 7.63
CA ASP A 67 -6.19 2.75 6.33
C ASP A 67 -7.50 3.54 6.30
N ASN A 68 -7.42 4.80 5.86
CA ASN A 68 -8.54 5.72 5.66
C ASN A 68 -8.76 6.08 4.18
N PHE A 69 -7.91 5.57 3.25
CA PHE A 69 -7.73 6.18 1.94
C PHE A 69 -8.08 5.25 0.78
N ASP A 70 -8.66 4.09 1.05
CA ASP A 70 -8.83 3.05 0.03
C ASP A 70 -7.46 2.57 -0.53
N PHE A 71 -6.50 2.43 0.35
CA PHE A 71 -5.17 1.97 -0.01
C PHE A 71 -5.11 0.44 0.00
N ASP A 72 -5.74 -0.16 -1.01
CA ASP A 72 -5.55 -1.57 -1.24
C ASP A 72 -4.07 -1.90 -1.48
N ASN A 73 -3.66 -3.02 -0.90
CA ASN A 73 -2.33 -3.57 -1.12
C ASN A 73 -2.37 -4.78 -2.07
N THR A 74 -3.43 -4.88 -2.85
CA THR A 74 -3.75 -6.01 -3.73
C THR A 74 -3.05 -5.96 -5.09
N SER A 75 -2.35 -4.87 -5.41
CA SER A 75 -1.57 -4.75 -6.65
C SER A 75 -0.70 -5.99 -6.89
N PRO A 76 -0.41 -6.35 -8.15
CA PRO A 76 0.43 -7.50 -8.47
C PRO A 76 1.72 -7.55 -7.66
N LEU A 77 2.16 -8.75 -7.35
CA LEU A 77 3.41 -9.03 -6.65
C LEU A 77 4.41 -9.67 -7.62
N THR A 78 5.68 -9.36 -7.48
CA THR A 78 6.74 -9.92 -8.33
C THR A 78 7.89 -10.40 -7.45
N THR A 79 8.31 -11.67 -7.61
CA THR A 79 9.52 -12.18 -6.95
C THR A 79 10.74 -12.04 -7.83
N ALA A 80 11.89 -11.88 -7.22
CA ALA A 80 13.18 -11.87 -7.88
C ALA A 80 14.31 -12.19 -6.90
N ASP A 81 15.43 -12.62 -7.45
CA ASP A 81 16.71 -12.67 -6.73
C ASP A 81 17.48 -11.38 -6.99
N LEU A 82 17.72 -10.62 -5.96
CA LEU A 82 18.50 -9.38 -6.02
C LEU A 82 19.81 -9.53 -5.27
N THR A 83 20.87 -8.89 -5.77
CA THR A 83 22.12 -8.73 -5.00
C THR A 83 22.09 -7.40 -4.28
N ILE A 84 21.94 -7.43 -2.96
CA ILE A 84 21.86 -6.25 -2.09
C ILE A 84 23.01 -6.33 -1.09
N ASP A 85 23.84 -5.31 -1.03
CA ASP A 85 25.05 -5.26 -0.16
C ASP A 85 25.95 -6.49 -0.35
N GLY A 86 26.10 -6.96 -1.60
CA GLY A 86 26.91 -8.13 -1.96
C GLY A 86 26.27 -9.48 -1.59
N GLN A 87 25.08 -9.51 -1.06
CA GLN A 87 24.36 -10.74 -0.69
C GLN A 87 23.18 -10.99 -1.62
N LYS A 88 23.05 -12.26 -2.07
CA LYS A 88 21.85 -12.68 -2.81
C LYS A 88 20.67 -12.76 -1.86
N LYS A 89 19.57 -12.11 -2.23
CA LYS A 89 18.31 -12.05 -1.49
C LYS A 89 17.15 -12.43 -2.39
N HIS A 90 16.37 -13.41 -1.98
CA HIS A 90 15.10 -13.72 -2.63
C HIS A 90 14.01 -12.79 -2.06
N VAL A 91 13.41 -11.98 -2.92
CA VAL A 91 12.52 -10.91 -2.51
C VAL A 91 11.17 -10.96 -3.21
N VAL A 92 10.17 -10.40 -2.57
CA VAL A 92 8.93 -9.98 -3.19
C VAL A 92 8.87 -8.46 -3.27
N MET A 93 8.43 -7.94 -4.41
CA MET A 93 8.37 -6.51 -4.71
C MET A 93 6.95 -6.09 -5.05
N GLN A 94 6.56 -4.89 -4.64
CA GLN A 94 5.26 -4.31 -4.93
C GLN A 94 5.30 -2.78 -4.87
N ILE A 95 4.50 -2.14 -5.74
CA ILE A 95 4.04 -0.76 -5.56
C ILE A 95 2.52 -0.82 -5.45
N PRO A 96 1.92 -0.59 -4.27
CA PRO A 96 0.47 -0.51 -4.12
C PRO A 96 -0.07 0.90 -4.32
N LYS A 97 -1.35 1.10 -4.05
CA LYS A 97 -2.05 2.39 -4.17
C LYS A 97 -1.40 3.53 -3.38
N ASN A 98 -0.70 3.23 -2.29
CA ASN A 98 -0.10 4.20 -1.36
C ASN A 98 1.17 4.90 -1.90
N GLY A 99 1.69 4.47 -3.07
CA GLY A 99 2.81 5.12 -3.74
C GLY A 99 4.19 4.74 -3.24
N VAL A 100 4.32 3.71 -2.42
CA VAL A 100 5.60 3.23 -1.90
C VAL A 100 6.04 1.98 -2.65
N PHE A 101 7.31 1.94 -3.09
CA PHE A 101 7.94 0.73 -3.58
C PHE A 101 8.53 -0.05 -2.41
N TYR A 102 8.04 -1.27 -2.23
CA TYR A 102 8.50 -2.19 -1.21
C TYR A 102 9.37 -3.28 -1.80
N VAL A 103 10.49 -3.58 -1.12
CA VAL A 103 11.33 -4.77 -1.33
C VAL A 103 11.37 -5.52 -0.02
N ILE A 104 10.86 -6.75 0.00
CA ILE A 104 10.64 -7.56 1.20
C ILE A 104 11.27 -8.93 1.00
N GLU A 105 12.00 -9.47 1.98
CA GLU A 105 12.48 -10.85 1.94
C GLU A 105 11.29 -11.82 1.90
N ALA A 106 11.18 -12.61 0.84
CA ALA A 106 10.01 -13.46 0.58
C ALA A 106 9.78 -14.53 1.65
N GLY A 107 10.86 -15.04 2.25
CA GLY A 107 10.78 -16.08 3.27
C GLY A 107 10.39 -15.60 4.67
N THR A 108 10.66 -14.33 4.99
CA THR A 108 10.57 -13.82 6.37
C THR A 108 9.62 -12.64 6.57
N GLY A 109 9.29 -11.92 5.48
CA GLY A 109 8.54 -10.67 5.58
C GLY A 109 9.35 -9.48 6.08
N LYS A 110 10.68 -9.64 6.19
CA LYS A 110 11.57 -8.55 6.57
C LYS A 110 11.67 -7.55 5.42
N VAL A 111 11.26 -6.31 5.69
CA VAL A 111 11.39 -5.23 4.71
C VAL A 111 12.86 -4.83 4.58
N ILE A 112 13.37 -4.88 3.36
CA ILE A 112 14.71 -4.44 3.02
C ILE A 112 14.70 -2.94 2.74
N SER A 113 13.71 -2.50 1.98
CA SER A 113 13.52 -1.09 1.68
C SER A 113 12.07 -0.74 1.40
N ALA A 114 11.69 0.48 1.79
CA ALA A 114 10.42 1.11 1.46
C ALA A 114 10.69 2.55 1.05
N LYS A 115 10.36 2.93 -0.18
CA LYS A 115 10.61 4.26 -0.71
C LYS A 115 9.47 4.76 -1.58
N LEU A 116 9.18 6.05 -1.50
CA LEU A 116 8.21 6.67 -2.39
C LEU A 116 8.67 6.55 -3.85
N ALA A 117 7.80 5.98 -4.69
CA ALA A 117 7.94 5.92 -6.14
C ALA A 117 7.32 7.15 -6.82
N VAL A 118 6.80 8.08 -6.06
CA VAL A 118 6.15 9.32 -6.48
C VAL A 118 6.80 10.51 -5.78
N PRO A 119 6.64 11.75 -6.32
CA PRO A 119 7.34 12.93 -5.78
C PRO A 119 7.04 13.23 -4.31
N SER A 120 5.82 13.00 -3.84
CA SER A 120 5.47 13.23 -2.44
C SER A 120 4.33 12.35 -1.95
N ALA A 121 4.22 12.26 -0.62
CA ALA A 121 3.08 11.67 0.06
C ALA A 121 2.75 12.50 1.30
N ASN A 122 1.46 12.58 1.66
CA ASN A 122 1.02 13.32 2.84
C ASN A 122 0.25 12.47 3.86
N TRP A 123 0.07 11.18 3.58
CA TRP A 123 -0.57 10.23 4.49
C TRP A 123 0.38 9.68 5.56
N LEU A 124 1.71 9.78 5.33
CA LEU A 124 2.76 9.38 6.26
C LEU A 124 3.79 10.50 6.39
N THR A 125 4.56 10.45 7.48
CA THR A 125 5.71 11.34 7.75
C THR A 125 7.06 10.63 7.62
N GLY A 126 7.06 9.29 7.52
CA GLY A 126 8.28 8.48 7.40
C GLY A 126 8.03 7.02 7.71
N PHE A 127 9.13 6.30 7.95
CA PHE A 127 9.12 4.88 8.30
C PHE A 127 9.97 4.63 9.55
N ASP A 128 9.47 3.80 10.46
CA ASP A 128 10.20 3.29 11.62
C ASP A 128 10.96 2.01 11.21
N LYS A 129 12.26 2.15 10.93
CA LYS A 129 13.11 1.05 10.48
C LYS A 129 13.28 -0.04 11.54
N ASP A 130 13.28 0.32 12.80
CA ASP A 130 13.43 -0.62 13.92
C ASP A 130 12.18 -1.50 14.09
N LYS A 131 11.05 -1.03 13.56
CA LYS A 131 9.79 -1.77 13.49
C LYS A 131 9.50 -2.28 12.07
N ASN A 132 10.48 -2.87 11.44
CA ASN A 132 10.34 -3.45 10.11
C ASN A 132 9.80 -2.46 9.07
N TRP A 133 10.28 -1.20 9.09
CA TRP A 133 9.82 -0.14 8.21
C TRP A 133 8.31 0.17 8.33
N ALA A 134 7.75 0.02 9.52
CA ALA A 134 6.37 0.41 9.74
C ALA A 134 6.14 1.88 9.38
N PRO A 135 5.10 2.22 8.60
CA PRO A 135 4.83 3.61 8.24
C PRO A 135 4.42 4.42 9.47
N ILE A 136 4.98 5.61 9.60
CA ILE A 136 4.60 6.61 10.61
C ILE A 136 3.51 7.47 9.98
N LEU A 137 2.27 7.24 10.39
CA LEU A 137 1.12 7.95 9.83
C LEU A 137 1.18 9.44 10.16
N ASN A 138 0.76 10.27 9.21
CA ASN A 138 0.51 11.68 9.47
C ASN A 138 -0.80 11.82 10.28
N PRO A 139 -0.78 12.32 11.52
CA PRO A 139 -1.98 12.43 12.36
C PRO A 139 -3.07 13.33 11.76
N ASP A 140 -2.69 14.33 10.96
CA ASP A 140 -3.63 15.23 10.31
C ASP A 140 -4.39 14.56 9.17
N SER A 141 -3.86 13.47 8.62
CA SER A 141 -4.49 12.71 7.54
C SER A 141 -5.68 11.86 7.99
N ASN A 142 -5.91 11.70 9.28
CA ASN A 142 -7.08 11.02 9.81
C ASN A 142 -8.32 11.95 9.78
N PHE A 143 -8.89 12.10 8.60
CA PHE A 143 -10.01 13.00 8.36
C PHE A 143 -11.29 12.61 9.13
N GLY A 144 -11.46 11.33 9.47
CA GLY A 144 -12.55 10.86 10.33
C GLY A 144 -12.47 11.43 11.74
N LYS A 145 -11.25 11.48 12.30
CA LYS A 145 -11.00 12.00 13.65
C LYS A 145 -10.99 13.53 13.68
N THR A 146 -10.35 14.15 12.70
CA THR A 146 -10.23 15.61 12.67
C THR A 146 -11.55 16.32 12.30
N GLY A 147 -12.46 15.62 11.65
CA GLY A 147 -13.69 16.18 11.08
C GLY A 147 -13.47 17.17 9.94
N LYS A 148 -12.19 17.38 9.56
CA LYS A 148 -11.79 18.21 8.42
C LYS A 148 -11.59 17.31 7.23
N GLY A 149 -12.00 17.74 6.04
CA GLY A 149 -11.70 16.99 4.84
C GLY A 149 -10.19 16.87 4.60
N TRP A 150 -9.78 15.87 3.84
CA TRP A 150 -8.38 15.63 3.50
C TRP A 150 -8.21 15.33 2.03
N PHE A 151 -7.24 15.97 1.39
CA PHE A 151 -6.79 15.59 0.06
C PHE A 151 -5.60 14.66 0.18
N VAL A 152 -5.82 13.35 0.02
CA VAL A 152 -4.74 12.36 0.08
C VAL A 152 -3.83 12.46 -1.14
N VAL A 153 -2.53 12.38 -0.90
CA VAL A 153 -1.46 12.36 -1.90
C VAL A 153 -0.48 11.24 -1.52
N PRO A 154 -0.13 10.34 -2.45
CA PRO A 154 -0.78 10.09 -3.73
C PRO A 154 -2.14 9.43 -3.55
N PHE A 155 -2.93 9.37 -4.61
CA PHE A 155 -4.14 8.56 -4.63
C PHE A 155 -4.09 7.55 -5.77
N GLN A 156 -4.20 6.25 -5.41
CA GLN A 156 -4.21 5.12 -6.34
C GLN A 156 -3.02 5.11 -7.30
N THR A 157 -1.80 5.10 -6.76
CA THR A 157 -0.57 5.15 -7.55
C THR A 157 -0.45 3.98 -8.50
N HIS A 158 -0.66 2.76 -8.00
CA HIS A 158 -0.70 1.55 -8.81
C HIS A 158 -1.79 0.63 -8.27
N VAL A 159 -2.62 0.07 -9.13
CA VAL A 159 -3.77 -0.74 -8.73
C VAL A 159 -3.61 -2.17 -9.26
N TRP A 160 -4.26 -2.51 -10.37
CA TRP A 160 -4.21 -3.85 -10.99
C TRP A 160 -3.42 -3.90 -12.30
N TYR A 161 -2.82 -2.79 -12.70
CA TYR A 161 -2.09 -2.73 -13.96
C TYR A 161 -0.92 -3.72 -13.94
N PRO A 162 -0.57 -4.31 -15.11
CA PRO A 162 0.59 -5.18 -15.21
C PRO A 162 1.87 -4.48 -14.80
N GLN A 163 2.77 -5.25 -14.20
CA GLN A 163 4.13 -4.88 -13.88
C GLN A 163 5.08 -6.00 -14.28
N SER A 164 6.36 -5.73 -14.39
CA SER A 164 7.34 -6.72 -14.81
C SER A 164 8.72 -6.40 -14.23
N TYR A 165 9.48 -7.46 -13.95
CA TYR A 165 10.90 -7.34 -13.62
C TYR A 165 11.72 -8.09 -14.67
N ASN A 166 12.78 -7.47 -15.15
CA ASN A 166 13.72 -8.08 -16.10
C ASN A 166 15.06 -8.33 -15.41
N PRO A 167 15.45 -9.59 -15.16
CA PRO A 167 16.68 -9.92 -14.48
C PRO A 167 17.95 -9.54 -15.28
N ASN A 168 17.83 -9.41 -16.61
CA ASN A 168 18.98 -9.02 -17.44
C ASN A 168 19.31 -7.53 -17.34
N THR A 169 18.31 -6.68 -17.10
CA THR A 169 18.49 -5.24 -16.88
C THR A 169 18.56 -4.88 -15.39
N GLY A 170 18.06 -5.75 -14.52
CA GLY A 170 17.89 -5.47 -13.10
C GLY A 170 16.79 -4.46 -12.80
N LEU A 171 15.90 -4.17 -13.75
CA LEU A 171 14.90 -3.12 -13.64
C LEU A 171 13.47 -3.67 -13.51
N PHE A 172 12.69 -2.96 -12.71
CA PHE A 172 11.27 -3.17 -12.51
C PHE A 172 10.48 -2.13 -13.31
N TYR A 173 9.55 -2.59 -14.15
CA TYR A 173 8.75 -1.75 -15.03
C TYR A 173 7.31 -1.71 -14.55
N VAL A 174 6.78 -0.50 -14.37
CA VAL A 174 5.44 -0.31 -13.83
C VAL A 174 4.82 1.01 -14.28
N GLY A 175 3.54 0.99 -14.60
CA GLY A 175 2.75 2.20 -14.78
C GLY A 175 2.39 2.79 -13.42
N ILE A 176 2.69 4.06 -13.19
CA ILE A 176 2.33 4.75 -11.95
C ILE A 176 1.48 5.98 -12.22
N ARG A 177 0.69 6.34 -11.22
CA ARG A 177 -0.15 7.54 -11.20
C ARG A 177 0.21 8.41 -10.00
N TYR A 178 0.36 9.69 -10.23
CA TYR A 178 0.50 10.68 -9.18
C TYR A 178 -0.63 11.69 -9.26
N ALA A 179 -1.56 11.59 -8.31
CA ALA A 179 -2.79 12.37 -8.25
C ALA A 179 -3.21 12.59 -6.80
N THR A 180 -4.22 13.41 -6.59
CA THR A 180 -4.87 13.60 -5.28
C THR A 180 -6.36 13.28 -5.36
N TYR A 181 -6.94 12.93 -4.23
CA TYR A 181 -8.38 12.75 -4.07
C TYR A 181 -8.86 13.32 -2.73
N GLY A 182 -9.96 14.04 -2.78
CA GLY A 182 -10.55 14.66 -1.60
C GLY A 182 -11.51 13.71 -0.87
N MET A 183 -11.36 13.62 0.44
CA MET A 183 -12.14 12.77 1.33
C MET A 183 -12.72 13.57 2.50
N VAL A 184 -13.94 13.29 2.87
CA VAL A 184 -14.61 13.87 4.04
C VAL A 184 -15.39 12.76 4.76
N SER A 185 -15.32 12.74 6.07
CA SER A 185 -16.20 11.91 6.89
C SER A 185 -17.45 12.71 7.25
N GLU A 186 -18.62 12.15 7.05
CA GLU A 186 -19.87 12.80 7.49
C GLU A 186 -19.96 12.76 9.03
N ALA A 187 -20.33 13.90 9.61
CA ALA A 187 -20.57 14.00 11.05
C ALA A 187 -21.66 13.02 11.47
N GLY A 188 -21.41 12.22 12.50
CA GLY A 188 -22.36 11.23 12.99
C GLY A 188 -22.52 9.99 12.10
N ALA A 189 -21.67 9.81 11.09
CA ALA A 189 -21.68 8.60 10.27
C ALA A 189 -21.48 7.36 11.16
N LYS A 190 -22.33 6.36 10.95
CA LYS A 190 -22.29 5.07 11.66
C LYS A 190 -22.16 3.96 10.65
N MET A 191 -21.57 2.86 11.06
CA MET A 191 -21.53 1.65 10.28
C MET A 191 -22.98 1.17 10.02
N GLY A 192 -23.38 1.18 8.76
CA GLY A 192 -24.68 0.68 8.32
C GLY A 192 -24.59 -0.70 7.70
N ASN A 193 -25.73 -1.28 7.30
CA ASN A 193 -25.82 -2.57 6.61
C ASN A 193 -25.36 -2.51 5.14
N GLN A 194 -24.83 -1.41 4.67
CA GLN A 194 -24.38 -1.26 3.30
C GLN A 194 -22.95 -1.74 3.15
N LEU A 195 -22.75 -2.77 2.36
CA LEU A 195 -21.45 -3.40 2.03
C LEU A 195 -20.42 -2.43 1.42
N LEU A 196 -20.86 -1.29 0.91
CA LEU A 196 -20.04 -0.30 0.22
C LEU A 196 -20.43 1.13 0.69
N SER A 197 -20.53 1.37 1.98
CA SER A 197 -20.64 2.76 2.43
C SER A 197 -19.28 3.44 2.30
N ILE A 198 -18.93 3.78 1.08
CA ILE A 198 -17.91 4.78 0.79
C ILE A 198 -18.52 6.10 1.24
N ASN A 199 -18.34 6.45 2.51
CA ASN A 199 -18.79 7.74 3.02
C ASN A 199 -17.86 8.87 2.55
N VAL A 200 -17.68 8.97 1.23
CA VAL A 200 -17.01 10.08 0.55
C VAL A 200 -18.07 10.93 -0.15
N ALA A 201 -19.13 11.23 0.56
CA ALA A 201 -20.27 11.96 -0.02
C ALA A 201 -19.92 13.42 -0.34
N LYS A 202 -18.86 13.96 0.25
CA LYS A 202 -18.46 15.36 0.05
C LYS A 202 -16.96 15.48 -0.16
N ARG A 203 -16.56 16.45 -0.98
CA ARG A 203 -15.16 16.86 -1.09
C ARG A 203 -14.84 17.88 0.01
N PRO A 204 -13.55 17.99 0.44
CA PRO A 204 -13.15 19.09 1.29
C PRO A 204 -13.56 20.45 0.73
N GLU A 205 -13.95 21.38 1.59
CA GLU A 205 -14.42 22.71 1.19
C GLU A 205 -13.28 23.62 0.71
N TYR A 206 -12.03 23.23 0.95
CA TYR A 206 -10.85 23.94 0.46
C TYR A 206 -10.32 23.36 -0.87
N ALA A 207 -9.53 24.13 -1.58
CA ALA A 207 -8.97 23.72 -2.85
C ALA A 207 -7.97 22.55 -2.71
N PRO A 208 -7.91 21.62 -3.68
CA PRO A 208 -6.90 20.58 -3.69
C PRO A 208 -5.49 21.17 -3.79
N PRO A 209 -4.48 20.49 -3.21
CA PRO A 209 -3.09 20.92 -3.38
C PRO A 209 -2.70 20.87 -4.85
N LYS A 210 -1.92 21.87 -5.28
CA LYS A 210 -1.28 21.84 -6.59
C LYS A 210 -0.15 20.81 -6.54
N LEU A 211 -0.24 19.78 -7.39
CA LEU A 211 0.79 18.76 -7.49
C LEU A 211 1.67 19.02 -8.73
N GLU A 212 2.94 19.36 -8.50
CA GLU A 212 3.93 19.37 -9.58
C GLU A 212 4.19 17.92 -10.04
N GLY A 213 4.20 17.71 -11.36
CA GLY A 213 4.39 16.38 -11.93
C GLY A 213 3.17 15.44 -11.80
N ALA A 214 1.97 15.98 -11.47
CA ALA A 214 0.76 15.16 -11.51
C ALA A 214 0.55 14.55 -12.90
N GLY A 215 0.21 13.26 -12.94
CA GLY A 215 0.01 12.56 -14.20
C GLY A 215 0.07 11.04 -14.07
N GLN A 216 0.28 10.41 -15.21
CA GLN A 216 0.48 8.95 -15.32
C GLN A 216 1.64 8.70 -16.28
N TRP A 217 2.53 7.78 -15.93
CA TRP A 217 3.66 7.41 -16.79
C TRP A 217 4.10 5.97 -16.54
N LEU A 218 4.79 5.39 -17.50
CA LEU A 218 5.55 4.17 -17.33
C LEU A 218 6.92 4.53 -16.76
N THR A 219 7.37 3.81 -15.76
CA THR A 219 8.71 4.00 -15.17
C THR A 219 9.50 2.71 -15.17
N ALA A 220 10.82 2.84 -15.29
CA ALA A 220 11.78 1.79 -14.98
C ALA A 220 12.46 2.13 -13.65
N TRP A 221 12.30 1.26 -12.67
CA TRP A 221 12.79 1.44 -11.32
C TRP A 221 13.88 0.43 -10.99
N ASP A 222 14.99 0.88 -10.42
CA ASP A 222 16.02 0.00 -9.87
C ASP A 222 15.63 -0.39 -8.42
N PRO A 223 15.28 -1.66 -8.18
CA PRO A 223 14.83 -2.09 -6.86
C PRO A 223 15.96 -2.19 -5.83
N VAL A 224 17.22 -2.19 -6.26
CA VAL A 224 18.38 -2.25 -5.36
C VAL A 224 18.71 -0.84 -4.85
N THR A 225 18.87 0.12 -5.77
CA THR A 225 19.20 1.50 -5.41
C THR A 225 17.99 2.32 -5.01
N GLN A 226 16.77 1.81 -5.26
CA GLN A 226 15.50 2.48 -5.01
C GLN A 226 15.40 3.84 -5.73
N LYS A 227 15.69 3.82 -7.02
CA LYS A 227 15.66 5.01 -7.89
C LYS A 227 14.94 4.73 -9.19
N GLU A 228 14.22 5.73 -9.66
CA GLU A 228 13.76 5.79 -11.03
C GLU A 228 14.98 5.94 -11.95
N VAL A 229 15.01 5.17 -13.04
CA VAL A 229 16.06 5.19 -14.05
C VAL A 229 15.60 6.01 -15.25
N TRP A 230 14.35 5.87 -15.64
CA TRP A 230 13.66 6.67 -16.67
C TRP A 230 12.15 6.55 -16.56
#